data_1e0b353fa937f88e091892ceaa31eca3
#
_entry.id   1e0b353fa937f88e091892ceaa31eca3
#
_cell.length_a   1.000
_cell.length_b   1.000
_cell.length_c   1.000
_cell.angle_alpha   90.00
_cell.angle_beta   90.00
_cell.angle_gamma   90.00
#
_symmetry.space_group_name_H-M   'P 1'
#
loop_
_entity.id
_entity.type
_entity.pdbx_description
1 polymer ?
#
loop_
_entity_poly.entity_id
_entity_poly.type
_entity_poly.pdbx_seq_one_letter_code
_entity_poly.pdbx_strand_id
1 'polypeptide(L)'
;MTKFYITALILCLFSELSIAQVYFPNKGTWEQKSPSELGMNSDKIAQAIQFAKTHESDANPNLKIAHYESGFGREPFGYPVGPMKTRGPATGLIIYKGYVVGQWGEPNRVDLTFSVAKSFLSTTAGLAVQEGLIADENDLVYPYMAPIYPYEPAKLMVNKSDHFFEEDVF
;
A
#
# COMPACT_ATOMS: atom_id res chain seq x y z
N MET A 1 42.13 32.95 -24.53
CA MET A 1 40.64 32.85 -24.65
C MET A 1 40.15 31.43 -24.58
N THR A 2 40.74 30.46 -25.26
CA THR A 2 40.30 29.03 -25.29
C THR A 2 40.20 28.36 -23.91
N LYS A 3 41.12 28.64 -22.98
CA LYS A 3 41.11 28.07 -21.63
C LYS A 3 39.91 28.53 -20.79
N PHE A 4 39.43 29.74 -21.01
CA PHE A 4 38.25 30.28 -20.29
C PHE A 4 36.94 29.60 -20.70
N TYR A 5 36.79 29.28 -21.99
CA TYR A 5 35.61 28.56 -22.49
C TYR A 5 35.56 27.12 -22.05
N ILE A 6 36.71 26.44 -21.90
CA ILE A 6 36.75 25.06 -21.39
C ILE A 6 36.35 25.02 -19.92
N THR A 7 36.79 25.96 -19.10
CA THR A 7 36.41 26.05 -17.68
C THR A 7 34.91 26.34 -17.51
N ALA A 8 34.36 27.25 -18.34
CA ALA A 8 32.93 27.55 -18.35
C ALA A 8 32.09 26.35 -18.78
N LEU A 9 32.54 25.60 -19.80
CA LEU A 9 31.84 24.38 -20.25
C LEU A 9 31.82 23.28 -19.20
N ILE A 10 32.94 23.10 -18.47
CA ILE A 10 33.03 22.12 -17.36
C ILE A 10 32.12 22.54 -16.20
N LEU A 11 32.03 23.84 -15.88
CA LEU A 11 31.08 24.30 -14.82
C LEU A 11 29.61 24.06 -15.19
N CYS A 12 29.26 24.24 -16.47
CA CYS A 12 27.89 23.94 -16.95
C CYS A 12 27.54 22.46 -16.91
N LEU A 13 28.52 21.56 -17.10
CA LEU A 13 28.29 20.12 -17.04
C LEU A 13 28.07 19.58 -15.62
N PHE A 14 28.52 20.30 -14.60
CA PHE A 14 28.29 19.91 -13.19
C PHE A 14 26.98 20.42 -12.60
N SER A 15 26.27 21.32 -13.27
CA SER A 15 25.01 21.88 -12.77
C SER A 15 23.81 20.93 -12.94
N GLU A 16 23.93 19.83 -13.68
CA GLU A 16 22.84 18.90 -13.97
C GLU A 16 22.77 17.68 -13.01
N LEU A 17 23.72 17.55 -12.08
CA LEU A 17 23.75 16.43 -11.13
C LEU A 17 23.06 16.76 -9.80
N SER A 18 21.97 17.54 -9.83
CA SER A 18 21.04 17.56 -8.71
C SER A 18 20.26 16.24 -8.72
N ILE A 19 20.82 15.19 -8.14
CA ILE A 19 20.03 14.03 -7.73
C ILE A 19 19.00 14.59 -6.75
N ALA A 20 17.77 14.75 -7.24
CA ALA A 20 16.67 15.16 -6.39
C ALA A 20 16.57 14.13 -5.26
N GLN A 21 17.03 14.51 -4.08
CA GLN A 21 16.95 13.65 -2.91
C GLN A 21 15.47 13.33 -2.67
N VAL A 22 15.12 12.05 -2.80
CA VAL A 22 13.74 11.61 -2.55
C VAL A 22 13.48 11.86 -1.07
N TYR A 23 12.50 12.70 -0.80
CA TYR A 23 12.07 12.97 0.57
C TYR A 23 11.29 11.77 1.11
N PHE A 24 11.73 11.24 2.23
CA PHE A 24 11.01 10.24 3.01
C PHE A 24 10.58 10.85 4.34
N PRO A 25 9.28 10.86 4.65
CA PRO A 25 8.80 11.41 5.91
C PRO A 25 9.28 10.58 7.10
N ASN A 26 9.59 11.24 8.20
CA ASN A 26 9.86 10.56 9.45
C ASN A 26 8.58 9.88 10.00
N LYS A 27 8.76 8.81 10.79
CA LYS A 27 7.65 8.09 11.41
C LYS A 27 6.75 9.06 12.20
N GLY A 28 5.48 9.09 11.85
CA GLY A 28 4.46 9.86 12.55
C GLY A 28 4.38 11.34 12.19
N THR A 29 5.30 11.86 11.38
CA THR A 29 5.33 13.28 10.97
C THR A 29 5.37 13.42 9.47
N TRP A 30 4.22 13.40 8.83
CA TRP A 30 4.12 13.64 7.40
C TRP A 30 3.96 15.14 7.14
N GLU A 31 4.92 15.72 6.43
CA GLU A 31 4.81 17.11 6.02
C GLU A 31 3.68 17.31 5.02
N GLN A 32 2.96 18.41 5.19
CA GLN A 32 1.92 18.82 4.25
C GLN A 32 2.47 19.92 3.35
N LYS A 33 2.17 19.83 2.06
CA LYS A 33 2.45 20.88 1.08
C LYS A 33 1.20 21.16 0.25
N SER A 34 1.05 22.41 -0.17
CA SER A 34 0.02 22.73 -1.13
C SER A 34 0.31 22.03 -2.47
N PRO A 35 -0.71 21.57 -3.19
CA PRO A 35 -0.50 20.96 -4.50
C PRO A 35 0.31 21.84 -5.46
N SER A 36 0.09 23.15 -5.43
CA SER A 36 0.79 24.12 -6.28
C SER A 36 2.30 24.21 -6.02
N GLU A 37 2.75 24.07 -4.77
CA GLU A 37 4.19 24.03 -4.44
C GLU A 37 4.91 22.85 -5.10
N LEU A 38 4.18 21.80 -5.42
CA LEU A 38 4.71 20.60 -6.06
C LEU A 38 4.36 20.52 -7.56
N GLY A 39 3.88 21.62 -8.14
CA GLY A 39 3.54 21.71 -9.57
C GLY A 39 2.23 21.02 -9.95
N MET A 40 1.39 20.70 -8.97
CA MET A 40 0.07 20.10 -9.19
C MET A 40 -1.01 21.18 -9.30
N ASN A 41 -2.10 20.86 -9.99
CA ASN A 41 -3.26 21.75 -10.06
C ASN A 41 -4.12 21.60 -8.81
N SER A 42 -4.16 22.64 -7.97
CA SER A 42 -4.88 22.64 -6.69
C SER A 42 -6.40 22.43 -6.87
N ASP A 43 -7.00 23.00 -7.91
CA ASP A 43 -8.44 22.86 -8.16
C ASP A 43 -8.81 21.43 -8.52
N LYS A 44 -7.95 20.75 -9.30
CA LYS A 44 -8.14 19.34 -9.65
C LYS A 44 -8.00 18.43 -8.42
N ILE A 45 -7.07 18.72 -7.54
CA ILE A 45 -6.93 17.99 -6.27
C ILE A 45 -8.18 18.21 -5.40
N ALA A 46 -8.66 19.43 -5.28
CA ALA A 46 -9.89 19.74 -4.54
C ALA A 46 -11.12 19.02 -5.14
N GLN A 47 -11.25 19.00 -6.48
CA GLN A 47 -12.31 18.27 -7.17
C GLN A 47 -12.22 16.76 -6.92
N ALA A 48 -11.03 16.18 -6.95
CA ALA A 48 -10.82 14.76 -6.67
C ALA A 48 -11.23 14.40 -5.23
N ILE A 49 -10.88 15.22 -4.26
CA ILE A 49 -11.28 15.04 -2.85
C ILE A 49 -12.80 15.14 -2.72
N GLN A 50 -13.41 16.13 -3.36
CA GLN A 50 -14.87 16.30 -3.31
C GLN A 50 -15.58 15.11 -3.99
N PHE A 51 -15.06 14.64 -5.12
CA PHE A 51 -15.58 13.46 -5.80
C PHE A 51 -15.52 12.24 -4.88
N ALA A 52 -14.39 11.98 -4.23
CA ALA A 52 -14.24 10.86 -3.30
C ALA A 52 -15.26 10.92 -2.14
N LYS A 53 -15.49 12.12 -1.57
CA LYS A 53 -16.47 12.32 -0.49
C LYS A 53 -17.91 12.07 -0.92
N THR A 54 -18.25 12.41 -2.17
CA THR A 54 -19.63 12.30 -2.68
C THR A 54 -19.93 10.94 -3.32
N HIS A 55 -18.91 10.11 -3.52
CA HIS A 55 -19.02 8.76 -4.12
C HIS A 55 -18.55 7.68 -3.14
N GLU A 56 -18.71 7.92 -1.86
CA GLU A 56 -18.50 6.87 -0.87
C GLU A 56 -19.48 5.73 -1.08
N SER A 57 -19.05 4.51 -0.82
CA SER A 57 -19.92 3.34 -0.80
C SER A 57 -21.02 3.51 0.23
N ASP A 58 -22.25 3.18 -0.14
CA ASP A 58 -23.44 3.12 0.74
C ASP A 58 -23.50 1.85 1.61
N ALA A 59 -22.45 1.01 1.56
CA ALA A 59 -22.36 -0.20 2.37
C ALA A 59 -22.54 0.09 3.85
N ASN A 60 -23.26 -0.80 4.53
CA ASN A 60 -23.58 -0.65 5.94
C ASN A 60 -22.33 -0.38 6.80
N PRO A 61 -22.27 0.71 7.57
CA PRO A 61 -21.11 1.02 8.40
C PRO A 61 -20.88 -0.01 9.53
N ASN A 62 -21.92 -0.72 9.98
CA ASN A 62 -21.78 -1.84 10.89
C ASN A 62 -21.21 -3.03 10.13
N LEU A 63 -19.91 -3.31 10.31
CA LEU A 63 -19.21 -4.35 9.56
C LEU A 63 -19.76 -5.75 9.77
N LYS A 64 -20.39 -6.02 10.93
CA LYS A 64 -21.05 -7.31 11.16
C LYS A 64 -22.28 -7.47 10.26
N ILE A 65 -23.07 -6.42 10.12
CA ILE A 65 -24.22 -6.42 9.22
C ILE A 65 -23.76 -6.48 7.77
N ALA A 66 -22.82 -5.63 7.38
CA ALA A 66 -22.24 -5.61 6.04
C ALA A 66 -21.68 -6.98 5.63
N HIS A 67 -21.05 -7.70 6.56
CA HIS A 67 -20.53 -9.04 6.32
C HIS A 67 -21.67 -10.04 5.97
N TYR A 68 -22.77 -10.01 6.72
CA TYR A 68 -23.91 -10.89 6.43
C TYR A 68 -24.73 -10.46 5.21
N GLU A 69 -24.71 -9.19 4.86
CA GLU A 69 -25.31 -8.69 3.63
C GLU A 69 -24.48 -9.05 2.39
N SER A 70 -23.19 -9.23 2.56
CA SER A 70 -22.27 -9.70 1.51
C SER A 70 -22.41 -11.20 1.23
N GLY A 71 -21.85 -11.66 0.10
CA GLY A 71 -21.77 -13.08 -0.23
C GLY A 71 -21.07 -13.91 0.85
N PHE A 72 -19.96 -13.40 1.38
CA PHE A 72 -19.11 -14.09 2.35
C PHE A 72 -19.84 -14.52 3.64
N GLY A 73 -20.73 -13.69 4.16
CA GLY A 73 -21.48 -14.01 5.37
C GLY A 73 -22.50 -15.14 5.21
N ARG A 74 -22.76 -15.58 3.98
CA ARG A 74 -23.72 -16.64 3.63
C ARG A 74 -23.06 -17.96 3.22
N GLU A 75 -21.74 -17.99 3.14
CA GLU A 75 -20.98 -19.17 2.80
C GLU A 75 -20.79 -20.10 4.01
N PRO A 76 -20.59 -21.42 3.81
CA PRO A 76 -20.15 -22.32 4.85
C PRO A 76 -18.87 -21.77 5.50
N PHE A 77 -18.83 -21.73 6.83
CA PHE A 77 -17.71 -21.16 7.59
C PHE A 77 -17.53 -19.63 7.46
N GLY A 78 -18.52 -18.92 6.91
CA GLY A 78 -18.48 -17.47 6.70
C GLY A 78 -18.66 -16.62 7.96
N TYR A 79 -18.55 -17.16 9.19
CA TYR A 79 -18.64 -16.29 10.36
C TYR A 79 -17.35 -15.51 10.59
N PRO A 80 -17.50 -14.23 10.96
CA PRO A 80 -16.36 -13.41 11.25
C PRO A 80 -15.61 -13.92 12.49
N VAL A 81 -14.30 -13.99 12.39
CA VAL A 81 -13.40 -14.26 13.51
C VAL A 81 -12.76 -12.94 13.94
N GLY A 82 -13.01 -12.54 15.18
CA GLY A 82 -12.49 -11.28 15.72
C GLY A 82 -13.52 -10.14 15.75
N PRO A 83 -13.09 -8.93 16.17
CA PRO A 83 -13.99 -7.82 16.39
C PRO A 83 -14.45 -7.19 15.07
N MET A 84 -15.75 -7.20 14.84
CA MET A 84 -16.41 -6.49 13.73
C MET A 84 -17.00 -5.19 14.25
N LYS A 85 -16.20 -4.14 14.25
CA LYS A 85 -16.60 -2.80 14.72
C LYS A 85 -17.31 -2.03 13.60
N THR A 86 -18.04 -1.00 13.99
CA THR A 86 -18.54 -0.01 13.04
C THR A 86 -17.35 0.73 12.41
N ARG A 87 -17.28 0.74 11.08
CA ARG A 87 -16.24 1.50 10.34
C ARG A 87 -16.48 3.00 10.45
N GLY A 88 -15.43 3.76 10.31
CA GLY A 88 -15.50 5.19 10.18
C GLY A 88 -16.07 5.66 8.84
N PRO A 89 -16.34 6.96 8.71
CA PRO A 89 -16.66 7.57 7.43
C PRO A 89 -15.46 7.54 6.47
N ALA A 90 -15.72 7.84 5.20
CA ALA A 90 -14.69 7.90 4.17
C ALA A 90 -13.50 8.76 4.59
N THR A 91 -12.34 8.18 4.49
CA THR A 91 -11.07 8.80 4.84
C THR A 91 -10.07 8.58 3.72
N GLY A 92 -9.26 9.57 3.43
CA GLY A 92 -8.22 9.42 2.42
C GLY A 92 -7.08 10.41 2.55
N LEU A 93 -5.98 10.02 1.93
CA LEU A 93 -4.76 10.81 1.77
C LEU A 93 -4.35 10.82 0.30
N ILE A 94 -3.88 11.96 -0.17
CA ILE A 94 -3.15 12.07 -1.43
C ILE A 94 -1.71 12.40 -1.09
N ILE A 95 -0.80 11.50 -1.47
CA ILE A 95 0.63 11.65 -1.21
C ILE A 95 1.33 11.83 -2.55
N TYR A 96 2.17 12.83 -2.64
CA TYR A 96 3.00 13.07 -3.80
C TYR A 96 4.42 13.47 -3.39
N LYS A 97 5.41 12.77 -3.92
CA LYS A 97 6.83 12.95 -3.58
C LYS A 97 7.13 12.91 -2.07
N GLY A 98 6.38 12.07 -1.31
CA GLY A 98 6.53 11.94 0.14
C GLY A 98 5.73 12.97 0.97
N TYR A 99 5.10 13.97 0.36
CA TYR A 99 4.30 14.99 1.03
C TYR A 99 2.82 14.70 0.94
N VAL A 100 2.07 15.01 2.00
CA VAL A 100 0.61 15.01 1.96
C VAL A 100 0.15 16.28 1.25
N VAL A 101 -0.50 16.12 0.10
CA VAL A 101 -1.03 17.23 -0.71
C VAL A 101 -2.55 17.36 -0.62
N GLY A 102 -3.20 16.41 0.01
CA GLY A 102 -4.62 16.44 0.30
C GLY A 102 -5.02 15.37 1.30
N GLN A 103 -6.01 15.66 2.12
CA GLN A 103 -6.56 14.71 3.09
C GLN A 103 -8.03 15.01 3.39
N TRP A 104 -8.77 13.99 3.80
CA TRP A 104 -10.13 14.13 4.30
C TRP A 104 -10.47 13.02 5.28
N GLY A 105 -11.52 13.24 6.10
CA GLY A 105 -11.92 12.31 7.14
C GLY A 105 -10.94 12.26 8.31
N GLU A 106 -10.75 11.07 8.88
CA GLU A 106 -9.90 10.83 10.05
C GLU A 106 -8.73 9.88 9.68
N PRO A 107 -7.64 10.37 9.08
CA PRO A 107 -6.54 9.52 8.59
C PRO A 107 -5.85 8.66 9.65
N ASN A 108 -5.93 9.06 10.91
CA ASN A 108 -5.33 8.34 12.04
C ASN A 108 -6.28 7.35 12.71
N ARG A 109 -7.50 7.23 12.21
CA ARG A 109 -8.46 6.27 12.73
C ARG A 109 -8.04 4.84 12.37
N VAL A 110 -8.14 3.97 13.35
CA VAL A 110 -7.90 2.53 13.15
C VAL A 110 -9.19 1.85 12.73
N ASP A 111 -9.21 1.34 11.51
CA ASP A 111 -10.29 0.55 10.93
C ASP A 111 -9.76 -0.75 10.32
N LEU A 112 -10.66 -1.67 9.97
CA LEU A 112 -10.29 -2.89 9.27
C LEU A 112 -9.77 -2.58 7.87
N THR A 113 -8.60 -3.10 7.53
CA THR A 113 -7.94 -2.88 6.24
C THR A 113 -8.34 -3.89 5.17
N PHE A 114 -9.03 -4.98 5.56
CA PHE A 114 -9.40 -6.07 4.66
C PHE A 114 -8.21 -6.52 3.78
N SER A 115 -8.42 -6.68 2.49
CA SER A 115 -7.37 -7.12 1.55
C SER A 115 -6.17 -6.20 1.41
N VAL A 116 -6.21 -4.96 1.91
CA VAL A 116 -5.01 -4.11 1.98
C VAL A 116 -3.93 -4.75 2.87
N ALA A 117 -4.32 -5.63 3.80
CA ALA A 117 -3.37 -6.45 4.56
C ALA A 117 -2.41 -7.25 3.66
N LYS A 118 -2.85 -7.66 2.46
CA LYS A 118 -2.01 -8.36 1.47
C LYS A 118 -0.87 -7.47 0.95
N SER A 119 -1.10 -6.17 0.81
CA SER A 119 -0.04 -5.22 0.42
C SER A 119 1.05 -5.10 1.50
N PHE A 120 0.66 -5.13 2.77
CA PHE A 120 1.63 -5.18 3.87
C PHE A 120 2.40 -6.50 3.87
N LEU A 121 1.71 -7.62 3.65
CA LEU A 121 2.35 -8.93 3.55
C LEU A 121 3.34 -8.97 2.40
N SER A 122 2.93 -8.50 1.20
CA SER A 122 3.80 -8.41 0.03
C SER A 122 5.06 -7.59 0.30
N THR A 123 4.92 -6.44 0.94
CA THR A 123 6.05 -5.60 1.31
C THR A 123 6.98 -6.33 2.29
N THR A 124 6.41 -7.02 3.29
CA THR A 124 7.19 -7.81 4.26
C THR A 124 7.93 -8.96 3.59
N ALA A 125 7.27 -9.67 2.65
CA ALA A 125 7.91 -10.73 1.87
C ALA A 125 9.06 -10.18 1.01
N GLY A 126 8.88 -9.01 0.38
CA GLY A 126 9.95 -8.34 -0.37
C GLY A 126 11.16 -8.00 0.50
N LEU A 127 10.95 -7.56 1.74
CA LEU A 127 12.04 -7.36 2.69
C LEU A 127 12.73 -8.68 3.04
N ALA A 128 11.98 -9.76 3.23
CA ALA A 128 12.54 -11.08 3.51
C ALA A 128 13.41 -11.60 2.34
N VAL A 129 13.02 -11.35 1.10
CA VAL A 129 13.85 -11.63 -0.09
C VAL A 129 15.11 -10.77 -0.07
N GLN A 130 15.00 -9.48 0.20
CA GLN A 130 16.14 -8.56 0.27
C GLN A 130 17.15 -8.96 1.34
N GLU A 131 16.69 -9.45 2.48
CA GLU A 131 17.52 -9.93 3.59
C GLU A 131 18.01 -11.38 3.40
N GLY A 132 17.67 -12.02 2.27
CA GLY A 132 18.08 -13.39 1.97
C GLY A 132 17.39 -14.48 2.81
N LEU A 133 16.30 -14.13 3.51
CA LEU A 133 15.48 -15.08 4.28
C LEU A 133 14.61 -15.95 3.35
N ILE A 134 14.26 -15.42 2.20
CA ILE A 134 13.65 -16.12 1.07
C ILE A 134 14.69 -16.09 -0.05
N ALA A 135 15.13 -17.24 -0.51
CA ALA A 135 16.23 -17.34 -1.48
C ALA A 135 15.82 -16.93 -2.90
N ASP A 136 14.60 -17.26 -3.30
CA ASP A 136 14.02 -16.93 -4.61
C ASP A 136 12.51 -16.65 -4.42
N GLU A 137 12.02 -15.59 -5.04
CA GLU A 137 10.58 -15.24 -5.02
C GLU A 137 9.70 -16.28 -5.73
N ASN A 138 10.30 -17.15 -6.54
CA ASN A 138 9.63 -18.26 -7.20
C ASN A 138 9.76 -19.60 -6.44
N ASP A 139 10.37 -19.60 -5.28
CA ASP A 139 10.45 -20.79 -4.44
C ASP A 139 9.06 -21.25 -3.97
N LEU A 140 8.94 -22.55 -3.75
CA LEU A 140 7.75 -23.07 -3.10
C LEU A 140 7.69 -22.59 -1.64
N VAL A 141 6.52 -22.24 -1.18
CA VAL A 141 6.29 -21.82 0.22
C VAL A 141 6.59 -22.95 1.21
N TYR A 142 6.34 -24.18 0.79
CA TYR A 142 6.46 -25.36 1.64
C TYR A 142 7.78 -25.48 2.44
N PRO A 143 8.98 -25.26 1.86
CA PRO A 143 10.22 -25.36 2.63
C PRO A 143 10.35 -24.33 3.76
N TYR A 144 9.61 -23.22 3.66
CA TYR A 144 9.65 -22.13 4.63
C TYR A 144 8.58 -22.25 5.73
N MET A 145 7.63 -23.17 5.57
CA MET A 145 6.54 -23.37 6.53
C MET A 145 6.79 -24.59 7.40
N ALA A 146 6.60 -24.43 8.70
CA ALA A 146 6.47 -25.57 9.57
C ALA A 146 5.25 -26.43 9.14
N PRO A 147 5.33 -27.77 9.26
CA PRO A 147 4.19 -28.62 8.94
C PRO A 147 2.98 -28.23 9.79
N ILE A 148 1.90 -27.79 9.13
CA ILE A 148 0.65 -27.41 9.79
C ILE A 148 -0.24 -28.65 9.78
N TYR A 149 -0.45 -29.25 10.98
CA TYR A 149 -1.41 -30.34 11.13
C TYR A 149 -2.84 -29.80 10.91
N PRO A 150 -3.73 -30.51 10.15
CA PRO A 150 -3.58 -31.87 9.65
C PRO A 150 -3.04 -31.96 8.19
N TYR A 151 -2.43 -30.92 7.68
CA TYR A 151 -1.97 -30.88 6.29
C TYR A 151 -0.62 -31.55 6.16
N GLU A 152 -0.57 -32.62 5.39
CA GLU A 152 0.70 -33.25 5.02
C GLU A 152 1.47 -32.38 4.00
N PRO A 153 2.80 -32.39 4.05
CA PRO A 153 3.65 -31.61 3.14
C PRO A 153 3.30 -31.73 1.66
N ALA A 154 2.92 -32.94 1.21
CA ALA A 154 2.55 -33.18 -0.19
C ALA A 154 1.26 -32.47 -0.63
N LYS A 155 0.40 -32.08 0.31
CA LYS A 155 -0.86 -31.37 0.02
C LYS A 155 -0.69 -29.84 0.04
N LEU A 156 0.45 -29.37 0.55
CA LEU A 156 0.84 -27.97 0.54
C LEU A 156 1.74 -27.62 -0.66
N MET A 157 1.87 -28.53 -1.64
CA MET A 157 2.54 -28.23 -2.89
C MET A 157 1.67 -27.25 -3.68
N VAL A 158 1.87 -25.99 -3.39
CA VAL A 158 1.42 -24.89 -4.25
C VAL A 158 2.19 -25.05 -5.56
N ASN A 159 1.48 -25.12 -6.65
CA ASN A 159 2.08 -25.27 -7.97
C ASN A 159 2.96 -24.03 -8.25
N LYS A 160 4.08 -24.18 -8.96
CA LYS A 160 4.97 -23.05 -9.32
C LYS A 160 4.29 -21.91 -10.08
N SER A 161 3.09 -22.16 -10.64
CA SER A 161 2.23 -21.16 -11.27
C SER A 161 1.32 -20.43 -10.28
N ASP A 162 1.21 -20.95 -9.06
CA ASP A 162 0.36 -20.37 -8.05
C ASP A 162 1.19 -19.30 -7.33
N HIS A 163 1.01 -18.07 -7.75
CA HIS A 163 1.67 -16.93 -7.13
C HIS A 163 1.34 -16.90 -5.65
N PHE A 164 2.31 -16.52 -4.82
CA PHE A 164 2.22 -16.37 -3.37
C PHE A 164 0.99 -15.57 -2.88
N PHE A 165 0.23 -15.01 -3.80
CA PHE A 165 -0.89 -14.11 -3.61
C PHE A 165 -2.19 -14.55 -4.30
N GLU A 166 -2.27 -15.78 -4.84
CA GLU A 166 -3.52 -16.25 -5.39
C GLU A 166 -4.51 -16.63 -4.28
N GLU A 167 -5.79 -16.41 -4.56
CA GLU A 167 -6.90 -16.33 -3.61
C GLU A 167 -7.21 -17.64 -2.85
N ASP A 168 -6.53 -18.74 -3.13
CA ASP A 168 -6.84 -20.08 -2.59
C ASP A 168 -6.14 -20.39 -1.25
N VAL A 169 -5.55 -19.40 -0.59
CA VAL A 169 -4.87 -19.59 0.71
C VAL A 169 -5.69 -19.09 1.91
N PHE A 170 -7.02 -18.83 1.70
CA PHE A 170 -7.90 -18.44 2.79
C PHE A 170 -9.18 -19.26 2.82
#